data_8a0eaffa6a55a1fe5a1a737a8e0267f2
#
_entry.id   8a0eaffa6a55a1fe5a1a737a8e0267f2
#
_cell.length_a   1.000
_cell.length_b   1.000
_cell.length_c   1.000
_cell.angle_alpha   90.00
_cell.angle_beta   90.00
_cell.angle_gamma   90.00
#
_symmetry.space_group_name_H-M   'P 1'
#
loop_
_entity.id
_entity.type
_entity.pdbx_description
1 polymer ?
#
loop_
_entity_poly.entity_id
_entity_poly.type
_entity_poly.pdbx_seq_one_letter_code
_entity_poly.pdbx_strand_id
1 'polypeptide(L)'
;EEQMREEFGDEVLLLVDGVTKLQHLHLTDNIKNPKDKNADRLEMQAENLRKMFLAMAKDIRVIIIKLADRLHNMRTMQFMKPEKQKEKSKETMEIYAPIADRLGISKVKVELDDLSLQYLEPEAYRDLSEQFNAIKEYKENFVKEIMEEVDKRLIENNIKATIDGRVKHLFSIYRKMAKQHKTLDQIYDLFAIRII
;
A
#
# COMPACT_ATOMS: atom_id res chain seq x y z
N GLU A 1 25.66 18.44 9.51
CA GLU A 1 25.43 18.71 8.08
C GLU A 1 26.75 18.82 7.32
N GLU A 2 27.74 19.62 7.78
CA GLU A 2 29.05 19.77 7.12
C GLU A 2 29.78 18.44 6.95
N GLN A 3 29.93 17.65 7.99
CA GLN A 3 30.57 16.35 7.93
C GLN A 3 29.89 15.39 6.93
N MET A 4 28.55 15.41 6.86
CA MET A 4 27.78 14.59 5.91
C MET A 4 28.00 15.06 4.46
N ARG A 5 28.12 16.38 4.26
CA ARG A 5 28.45 16.96 2.95
C ARG A 5 29.83 16.55 2.48
N GLU A 6 30.82 16.58 3.37
CA GLU A 6 32.20 16.23 3.08
C GLU A 6 32.36 14.72 2.75
N GLU A 7 31.65 13.85 3.51
CA GLU A 7 31.76 12.41 3.34
C GLU A 7 30.90 11.85 2.19
N PHE A 8 29.69 12.40 1.97
CA PHE A 8 28.69 11.83 1.06
C PHE A 8 28.23 12.76 -0.06
N GLY A 9 28.66 14.02 -0.04
CA GLY A 9 28.29 15.03 -1.03
C GLY A 9 26.91 15.68 -0.83
N ASP A 10 26.67 16.75 -1.58
CA ASP A 10 25.44 17.58 -1.48
C ASP A 10 24.17 16.80 -1.85
N GLU A 11 24.25 15.84 -2.77
CA GLU A 11 23.11 15.06 -3.23
C GLU A 11 22.56 14.17 -2.11
N VAL A 12 23.43 13.46 -1.39
CA VAL A 12 23.03 12.63 -0.26
C VAL A 12 22.52 13.49 0.90
N LEU A 13 23.17 14.61 1.19
CA LEU A 13 22.73 15.57 2.21
C LEU A 13 21.30 16.06 1.93
N LEU A 14 21.00 16.40 0.67
CA LEU A 14 19.65 16.84 0.26
C LEU A 14 18.59 15.77 0.53
N LEU A 15 18.88 14.50 0.19
CA LEU A 15 17.97 13.38 0.42
C LEU A 15 17.74 13.12 1.91
N VAL A 16 18.81 13.10 2.71
CA VAL A 16 18.74 12.90 4.15
C VAL A 16 17.95 14.02 4.84
N ASP A 17 18.21 15.28 4.48
CA ASP A 17 17.46 16.42 4.98
C ASP A 17 15.95 16.32 4.62
N GLY A 18 15.64 15.94 3.39
CA GLY A 18 14.29 15.71 2.92
C GLY A 18 13.56 14.62 3.70
N VAL A 19 14.18 13.47 3.88
CA VAL A 19 13.61 12.33 4.64
C VAL A 19 13.44 12.67 6.12
N THR A 20 14.41 13.35 6.73
CA THR A 20 14.37 13.76 8.14
C THR A 20 13.26 14.79 8.40
N LYS A 21 13.10 15.78 7.53
CA LYS A 21 11.99 16.75 7.62
C LYS A 21 10.63 16.08 7.51
N LEU A 22 10.49 15.07 6.66
CA LEU A 22 9.28 14.25 6.60
C LEU A 22 9.04 13.41 7.86
N GLN A 23 10.09 13.02 8.57
CA GLN A 23 9.99 12.27 9.82
C GLN A 23 9.40 13.10 10.97
N HIS A 24 9.69 14.38 11.03
CA HIS A 24 9.15 15.32 12.01
C HIS A 24 7.69 15.75 11.73
N LEU A 25 7.13 15.35 10.59
CA LEU A 25 5.71 15.56 10.27
C LEU A 25 4.79 14.52 10.92
N HIS A 26 5.25 13.83 11.97
CA HIS A 26 4.42 12.86 12.68
C HIS A 26 3.13 13.49 13.16
N LEU A 27 2.05 12.78 12.89
CA LEU A 27 0.66 13.03 13.30
C LEU A 27 0.45 12.96 14.83
N THR A 28 1.48 13.17 15.63
CA THR A 28 1.43 13.02 17.07
C THR A 28 1.56 14.36 17.78
N ASP A 29 0.58 14.57 18.62
CA ASP A 29 0.69 15.19 19.91
C ASP A 29 0.81 16.69 19.99
N ASN A 30 -0.22 17.40 19.51
CA ASN A 30 -0.59 18.62 20.22
C ASN A 30 -2.07 18.99 20.01
N ILE A 31 -2.98 18.03 20.27
CA ILE A 31 -4.40 18.37 20.45
C ILE A 31 -4.52 19.05 21.81
N LYS A 32 -4.34 20.37 21.85
CA LYS A 32 -4.49 21.16 23.07
C LYS A 32 -5.95 21.46 23.45
N ASN A 33 -6.94 21.07 22.61
CA ASN A 33 -8.35 21.31 22.92
C ASN A 33 -9.25 20.12 22.59
N PRO A 34 -10.05 19.64 23.58
CA PRO A 34 -10.90 18.46 23.40
C PRO A 34 -12.18 18.68 22.58
N LYS A 35 -12.52 19.87 22.14
CA LYS A 35 -13.83 20.20 21.60
C LYS A 35 -14.00 20.04 20.10
N ASP A 36 -12.89 20.04 19.29
CA ASP A 36 -12.95 19.93 17.83
C ASP A 36 -11.99 18.86 17.24
N LYS A 37 -11.94 17.70 17.85
CA LYS A 37 -10.98 16.64 17.50
C LYS A 37 -11.00 16.18 16.04
N ASN A 38 -12.10 16.31 15.33
CA ASN A 38 -12.23 15.85 13.95
C ASN A 38 -11.79 16.93 12.94
N ALA A 39 -12.10 18.20 13.17
CA ALA A 39 -11.71 19.30 12.29
C ALA A 39 -10.20 19.55 12.35
N ASP A 40 -9.63 19.65 13.56
CA ASP A 40 -8.19 19.83 13.79
C ASP A 40 -7.36 18.67 13.20
N ARG A 41 -7.90 17.46 13.26
CA ARG A 41 -7.26 16.26 12.70
C ARG A 41 -7.22 16.28 11.17
N LEU A 42 -8.31 16.67 10.52
CA LEU A 42 -8.39 16.78 9.06
C LEU A 42 -7.45 17.87 8.54
N GLU A 43 -7.41 19.01 9.21
CA GLU A 43 -6.53 20.11 8.87
C GLU A 43 -5.04 19.73 9.01
N MET A 44 -4.69 19.03 10.09
CA MET A 44 -3.33 18.51 10.31
C MET A 44 -2.94 17.46 9.28
N GLN A 45 -3.86 16.56 8.91
CA GLN A 45 -3.63 15.59 7.82
C GLN A 45 -3.40 16.30 6.48
N ALA A 46 -4.20 17.31 6.17
CA ALA A 46 -4.04 18.11 4.95
C ALA A 46 -2.70 18.85 4.91
N GLU A 47 -2.27 19.45 6.02
CA GLU A 47 -0.98 20.13 6.11
C GLU A 47 0.20 19.16 6.01
N ASN A 48 0.12 17.99 6.60
CA ASN A 48 1.15 16.95 6.46
C ASN A 48 1.25 16.44 5.02
N LEU A 49 0.12 16.19 4.37
CA LEU A 49 0.08 15.85 2.95
C LEU A 49 0.69 16.95 2.08
N ARG A 50 0.35 18.22 2.36
CA ARG A 50 0.91 19.37 1.66
C ARG A 50 2.43 19.43 1.77
N LYS A 51 2.98 19.26 2.99
CA LYS A 51 4.43 19.24 3.22
C LYS A 51 5.12 18.06 2.53
N MET A 52 4.48 16.90 2.52
CA MET A 52 4.97 15.75 1.77
C MET A 52 4.98 16.02 0.27
N PHE A 53 3.94 16.63 -0.29
CA PHE A 53 3.93 17.04 -1.71
C PHE A 53 4.99 18.09 -2.04
N LEU A 54 5.24 19.04 -1.14
CA LEU A 54 6.32 20.02 -1.31
C LEU A 54 7.71 19.38 -1.29
N ALA A 55 7.92 18.37 -0.43
CA ALA A 55 9.18 17.62 -0.42
C ALA A 55 9.35 16.78 -1.71
N MET A 56 8.27 16.13 -2.20
CA MET A 56 8.27 15.40 -3.48
C MET A 56 8.55 16.33 -4.68
N ALA A 57 8.08 17.58 -4.64
CA ALA A 57 8.32 18.55 -5.70
C ALA A 57 9.80 18.96 -5.79
N LYS A 58 10.56 18.81 -4.70
CA LYS A 58 12.01 19.05 -4.69
C LYS A 58 12.79 17.86 -5.22
N ASP A 59 12.49 16.64 -4.71
CA ASP A 59 13.12 15.41 -5.17
C ASP A 59 12.21 14.20 -4.87
N ILE A 60 11.77 13.53 -5.91
CA ILE A 60 10.89 12.36 -5.80
C ILE A 60 11.54 11.18 -5.05
N ARG A 61 12.87 11.11 -5.05
CA ARG A 61 13.60 10.04 -4.37
C ARG A 61 13.35 10.04 -2.86
N VAL A 62 13.11 11.21 -2.27
CA VAL A 62 12.79 11.36 -0.84
C VAL A 62 11.55 10.54 -0.47
N ILE A 63 10.49 10.61 -1.27
CA ILE A 63 9.26 9.85 -0.98
C ILE A 63 9.42 8.36 -1.30
N ILE A 64 10.20 8.00 -2.32
CA ILE A 64 10.51 6.59 -2.63
C ILE A 64 11.25 5.95 -1.45
N ILE A 65 12.26 6.63 -0.89
CA ILE A 65 12.97 6.17 0.31
C ILE A 65 12.00 6.03 1.49
N LYS A 66 11.09 7.00 1.67
CA LYS A 66 10.12 6.98 2.76
C LYS A 66 9.08 5.87 2.62
N LEU A 67 8.65 5.56 1.39
CA LEU A 67 7.77 4.42 1.11
C LEU A 67 8.47 3.09 1.39
N ALA A 68 9.76 2.96 1.03
CA ALA A 68 10.56 1.78 1.32
C ALA A 68 10.76 1.57 2.83
N ASP A 69 11.09 2.65 3.57
CA ASP A 69 11.17 2.64 5.03
C ASP A 69 9.84 2.23 5.67
N ARG A 70 8.73 2.82 5.22
CA ARG A 70 7.39 2.47 5.71
C ARG A 70 7.05 1.01 5.44
N LEU A 71 7.33 0.52 4.26
CA LEU A 71 7.08 -0.87 3.89
C LEU A 71 7.89 -1.83 4.76
N HIS A 72 9.17 -1.54 4.98
CA HIS A 72 10.01 -2.32 5.89
C HIS A 72 9.44 -2.33 7.31
N ASN A 73 9.04 -1.16 7.83
CA ASN A 73 8.44 -1.04 9.16
C ASN A 73 7.13 -1.82 9.26
N MET A 74 6.29 -1.81 8.23
CA MET A 74 5.05 -2.59 8.19
C MET A 74 5.30 -4.10 8.18
N ARG A 75 6.33 -4.58 7.47
CA ARG A 75 6.75 -6.00 7.45
C ARG A 75 7.27 -6.50 8.80
N THR A 76 7.77 -5.61 9.64
CA THR A 76 8.32 -5.93 10.98
C THR A 76 7.41 -5.48 12.12
N MET A 77 6.16 -5.16 11.82
CA MET A 77 5.21 -4.57 12.77
C MET A 77 4.87 -5.49 13.96
N GLN A 78 5.01 -6.82 13.78
CA GLN A 78 4.76 -7.81 14.85
C GLN A 78 5.62 -7.60 16.10
N PHE A 79 6.74 -6.90 16.01
CA PHE A 79 7.62 -6.60 17.14
C PHE A 79 7.22 -5.33 17.91
N MET A 80 6.21 -4.60 17.43
CA MET A 80 5.71 -3.39 18.07
C MET A 80 4.57 -3.68 19.04
N LYS A 81 4.32 -2.76 19.98
CA LYS A 81 3.16 -2.82 20.88
C LYS A 81 1.85 -2.68 20.10
N PRO A 82 0.74 -3.34 20.52
CA PRO A 82 -0.53 -3.34 19.79
C PRO A 82 -1.08 -1.94 19.47
N GLU A 83 -0.93 -0.99 20.37
CA GLU A 83 -1.39 0.38 20.16
C GLU A 83 -0.62 1.05 19.02
N LYS A 84 0.70 0.82 18.96
CA LYS A 84 1.55 1.35 17.88
C LYS A 84 1.32 0.63 16.56
N GLN A 85 1.01 -0.67 16.58
CA GLN A 85 0.61 -1.41 15.38
C GLN A 85 -0.63 -0.77 14.74
N LYS A 86 -1.68 -0.50 15.51
CA LYS A 86 -2.90 0.15 15.01
C LYS A 86 -2.67 1.58 14.52
N GLU A 87 -1.93 2.38 15.30
CA GLU A 87 -1.59 3.76 14.94
C GLU A 87 -0.85 3.82 13.59
N LYS A 88 0.23 3.02 13.46
CA LYS A 88 1.06 3.02 12.26
C LYS A 88 0.36 2.41 11.03
N SER A 89 -0.47 1.39 11.23
CA SER A 89 -1.28 0.82 10.16
C SER A 89 -2.33 1.80 9.66
N LYS A 90 -2.96 2.57 10.54
CA LYS A 90 -3.90 3.62 10.17
C LYS A 90 -3.21 4.74 9.38
N GLU A 91 -2.07 5.24 9.88
CA GLU A 91 -1.26 6.24 9.18
C GLU A 91 -0.84 5.73 7.79
N THR A 92 -0.45 4.45 7.69
CA THR A 92 -0.05 3.84 6.42
C THR A 92 -1.19 3.81 5.43
N MET A 93 -2.37 3.40 5.84
CA MET A 93 -3.56 3.31 4.98
C MET A 93 -4.10 4.68 4.57
N GLU A 94 -4.04 5.67 5.47
CA GLU A 94 -4.57 7.02 5.22
C GLU A 94 -3.61 7.90 4.38
N ILE A 95 -2.28 7.65 4.45
CA ILE A 95 -1.28 8.54 3.86
C ILE A 95 -0.39 7.81 2.85
N TYR A 96 0.34 6.77 3.28
CA TYR A 96 1.41 6.18 2.45
C TYR A 96 0.87 5.33 1.29
N ALA A 97 -0.17 4.54 1.51
CA ALA A 97 -0.78 3.74 0.45
C ALA A 97 -1.41 4.61 -0.65
N PRO A 98 -2.15 5.69 -0.36
CA PRO A 98 -2.59 6.65 -1.36
C PRO A 98 -1.47 7.35 -2.13
N ILE A 99 -0.34 7.64 -1.49
CA ILE A 99 0.82 8.23 -2.16
C ILE A 99 1.45 7.22 -3.12
N ALA A 100 1.65 5.98 -2.69
CA ALA A 100 2.16 4.91 -3.54
C ALA A 100 1.25 4.68 -4.76
N ASP A 101 -0.07 4.77 -4.58
CA ASP A 101 -1.05 4.66 -5.65
C ASP A 101 -0.91 5.80 -6.69
N ARG A 102 -0.82 7.04 -6.24
CA ARG A 102 -0.63 8.22 -7.10
C ARG A 102 0.68 8.22 -7.87
N LEU A 103 1.72 7.64 -7.29
CA LEU A 103 3.02 7.46 -7.95
C LEU A 103 3.05 6.24 -8.88
N GLY A 104 1.96 5.47 -8.98
CA GLY A 104 1.91 4.25 -9.80
C GLY A 104 2.71 3.08 -9.24
N ILE A 105 3.19 3.15 -7.99
CA ILE A 105 3.96 2.09 -7.33
C ILE A 105 2.99 1.05 -6.75
N SER A 106 2.23 0.41 -7.64
CA SER A 106 1.12 -0.46 -7.28
C SER A 106 1.51 -1.63 -6.37
N LYS A 107 2.70 -2.21 -6.55
CA LYS A 107 3.18 -3.32 -5.69
C LYS A 107 3.34 -2.89 -4.24
N VAL A 108 3.94 -1.73 -4.00
CA VAL A 108 4.12 -1.18 -2.65
C VAL A 108 2.76 -0.82 -2.04
N LYS A 109 1.90 -0.14 -2.81
CA LYS A 109 0.56 0.23 -2.37
C LYS A 109 -0.24 -0.98 -1.87
N VAL A 110 -0.25 -2.03 -2.64
CA VAL A 110 -0.99 -3.26 -2.33
C VAL A 110 -0.48 -3.92 -1.06
N GLU A 111 0.83 -4.05 -0.93
CA GLU A 111 1.43 -4.68 0.25
C GLU A 111 1.22 -3.83 1.51
N LEU A 112 1.28 -2.50 1.40
CA LEU A 112 0.95 -1.59 2.50
C LEU A 112 -0.51 -1.73 2.94
N ASP A 113 -1.44 -1.85 1.99
CA ASP A 113 -2.86 -2.05 2.27
C ASP A 113 -3.12 -3.38 2.99
N ASP A 114 -2.57 -4.49 2.47
CA ASP A 114 -2.76 -5.84 3.04
C ASP A 114 -2.15 -5.96 4.44
N LEU A 115 -0.92 -5.43 4.64
CA LEU A 115 -0.28 -5.37 5.96
C LEU A 115 -1.04 -4.49 6.94
N SER A 116 -1.61 -3.38 6.49
CA SER A 116 -2.40 -2.49 7.34
C SER A 116 -3.71 -3.16 7.77
N LEU A 117 -4.38 -3.86 6.86
CA LEU A 117 -5.61 -4.61 7.17
C LEU A 117 -5.38 -5.64 8.27
N GLN A 118 -4.24 -6.34 8.23
CA GLN A 118 -3.88 -7.35 9.22
C GLN A 118 -3.90 -6.83 10.67
N TYR A 119 -3.50 -5.58 10.89
CA TYR A 119 -3.44 -4.97 12.22
C TYR A 119 -4.66 -4.11 12.57
N LEU A 120 -5.38 -3.60 11.58
CA LEU A 120 -6.58 -2.82 11.81
C LEU A 120 -7.82 -3.69 12.04
N GLU A 121 -7.95 -4.77 11.26
CA GLU A 121 -9.08 -5.70 11.27
C GLU A 121 -8.59 -7.16 11.32
N PRO A 122 -7.92 -7.58 12.43
CA PRO A 122 -7.21 -8.85 12.48
C PRO A 122 -8.12 -10.07 12.32
N GLU A 123 -9.34 -10.02 12.84
CA GLU A 123 -10.32 -11.12 12.70
C GLU A 123 -10.78 -11.25 11.25
N ALA A 124 -11.21 -10.14 10.64
CA ALA A 124 -11.63 -10.11 9.25
C ALA A 124 -10.49 -10.50 8.29
N TYR A 125 -9.26 -10.07 8.57
CA TYR A 125 -8.08 -10.46 7.79
C TYR A 125 -7.83 -11.97 7.87
N ARG A 126 -7.86 -12.55 9.06
CA ARG A 126 -7.64 -13.99 9.27
C ARG A 126 -8.70 -14.80 8.54
N ASP A 127 -9.97 -14.50 8.78
CA ASP A 127 -11.08 -15.24 8.19
C ASP A 127 -11.07 -15.15 6.66
N LEU A 128 -10.82 -13.96 6.12
CA LEU A 128 -10.70 -13.77 4.67
C LEU A 128 -9.47 -14.49 4.10
N SER A 129 -8.33 -14.43 4.79
CA SER A 129 -7.09 -15.09 4.37
C SER A 129 -7.26 -16.62 4.33
N GLU A 130 -7.90 -17.22 5.33
CA GLU A 130 -8.18 -18.65 5.38
C GLU A 130 -9.11 -19.07 4.23
N GLN A 131 -10.23 -18.38 4.05
CA GLN A 131 -11.16 -18.66 2.96
C GLN A 131 -10.51 -18.49 1.58
N PHE A 132 -9.73 -17.42 1.41
CA PHE A 132 -9.05 -17.13 0.15
C PHE A 132 -7.98 -18.19 -0.17
N ASN A 133 -7.17 -18.58 0.81
CA ASN A 133 -6.14 -19.61 0.64
C ASN A 133 -6.73 -20.98 0.30
N ALA A 134 -7.91 -21.32 0.83
CA ALA A 134 -8.58 -22.59 0.51
C ALA A 134 -8.97 -22.71 -0.97
N ILE A 135 -9.21 -21.60 -1.66
CA ILE A 135 -9.59 -21.59 -3.09
C ILE A 135 -8.46 -21.20 -4.02
N LYS A 136 -7.40 -20.62 -3.48
CA LYS A 136 -6.31 -19.97 -4.25
C LYS A 136 -5.63 -20.93 -5.20
N GLU A 137 -5.15 -22.07 -4.70
CA GLU A 137 -4.41 -23.04 -5.50
C GLU A 137 -5.25 -23.57 -6.67
N TYR A 138 -6.48 -23.95 -6.40
CA TYR A 138 -7.41 -24.40 -7.44
C TYR A 138 -7.65 -23.35 -8.52
N LYS A 139 -7.86 -22.10 -8.10
CA LYS A 139 -8.13 -20.99 -9.02
C LYS A 139 -6.89 -20.52 -9.79
N GLU A 140 -5.72 -20.58 -9.19
CA GLU A 140 -4.45 -20.28 -9.88
C GLU A 140 -4.17 -21.30 -10.99
N ASN A 141 -4.42 -22.58 -10.75
CA ASN A 141 -4.29 -23.61 -11.78
C ASN A 141 -5.31 -23.41 -12.90
N PHE A 142 -6.55 -23.12 -12.58
CA PHE A 142 -7.58 -22.81 -13.57
C PHE A 142 -7.22 -21.57 -14.43
N VAL A 143 -6.68 -20.50 -13.83
CA VAL A 143 -6.21 -19.32 -14.57
C VAL A 143 -5.06 -19.68 -15.51
N LYS A 144 -4.11 -20.53 -15.08
CA LYS A 144 -3.01 -20.98 -15.94
C LYS A 144 -3.53 -21.76 -17.16
N GLU A 145 -4.45 -22.72 -16.97
CA GLU A 145 -5.06 -23.46 -18.06
C GLU A 145 -5.74 -22.54 -19.09
N ILE A 146 -6.47 -21.55 -18.62
CA ILE A 146 -7.11 -20.56 -19.51
C ILE A 146 -6.06 -19.71 -20.23
N MET A 147 -4.99 -19.28 -19.54
CA MET A 147 -3.91 -18.50 -20.17
C MET A 147 -3.25 -19.29 -21.29
N GLU A 148 -2.98 -20.57 -21.10
CA GLU A 148 -2.39 -21.46 -22.12
C GLU A 148 -3.32 -21.62 -23.34
N GLU A 149 -4.62 -21.81 -23.11
CA GLU A 149 -5.61 -21.89 -24.21
C GLU A 149 -5.74 -20.55 -24.98
N VAL A 150 -5.74 -19.43 -24.26
CA VAL A 150 -5.77 -18.11 -24.89
C VAL A 150 -4.51 -17.84 -25.69
N ASP A 151 -3.33 -18.16 -25.15
CA ASP A 151 -2.05 -18.01 -25.84
C ASP A 151 -2.03 -18.80 -27.17
N LYS A 152 -2.45 -20.06 -27.10
CA LYS A 152 -2.57 -20.92 -28.29
C LYS A 152 -3.46 -20.28 -29.37
N ARG A 153 -4.62 -19.76 -29.00
CA ARG A 153 -5.54 -19.10 -29.94
C ARG A 153 -4.97 -17.80 -30.52
N LEU A 154 -4.23 -17.05 -29.71
CA LEU A 154 -3.55 -15.84 -30.19
C LEU A 154 -2.48 -16.18 -31.26
N ILE A 155 -1.69 -17.24 -31.00
CA ILE A 155 -0.68 -17.73 -31.93
C ILE A 155 -1.35 -18.23 -33.25
N GLU A 156 -2.39 -19.04 -33.15
CA GLU A 156 -3.14 -19.55 -34.32
C GLU A 156 -3.71 -18.43 -35.21
N ASN A 157 -4.06 -17.31 -34.63
CA ASN A 157 -4.58 -16.14 -35.33
C ASN A 157 -3.51 -15.09 -35.64
N ASN A 158 -2.22 -15.38 -35.45
CA ASN A 158 -1.09 -14.47 -35.69
C ASN A 158 -1.21 -13.14 -34.89
N ILE A 159 -1.81 -13.17 -33.68
CA ILE A 159 -1.93 -12.02 -32.81
C ILE A 159 -0.77 -12.06 -31.83
N LYS A 160 0.07 -11.01 -31.85
CA LYS A 160 1.14 -10.84 -30.86
C LYS A 160 0.58 -10.10 -29.65
N ALA A 161 0.56 -10.76 -28.50
CA ALA A 161 0.12 -10.18 -27.24
C ALA A 161 0.90 -10.78 -26.07
N THR A 162 0.91 -10.08 -24.95
CA THR A 162 1.42 -10.60 -23.67
C THR A 162 0.23 -10.93 -22.79
N ILE A 163 0.24 -12.12 -22.20
CA ILE A 163 -0.82 -12.57 -21.31
C ILE A 163 -0.28 -12.54 -19.87
N ASP A 164 -1.04 -11.95 -18.96
CA ASP A 164 -0.71 -11.86 -17.55
C ASP A 164 -1.91 -12.28 -16.68
N GLY A 165 -1.66 -13.16 -15.72
CA GLY A 165 -2.66 -13.60 -14.74
C GLY A 165 -2.61 -12.73 -13.49
N ARG A 166 -3.75 -12.16 -13.11
CA ARG A 166 -3.85 -11.29 -11.93
C ARG A 166 -4.75 -11.89 -10.86
N VAL A 167 -4.21 -11.98 -9.67
CA VAL A 167 -4.96 -12.32 -8.44
C VAL A 167 -5.28 -11.03 -7.68
N LYS A 168 -6.51 -10.89 -7.22
CA LYS A 168 -6.94 -9.73 -6.45
C LYS A 168 -6.41 -9.80 -5.01
N HIS A 169 -5.94 -8.67 -4.49
CA HIS A 169 -5.36 -8.57 -3.15
C HIS A 169 -6.41 -8.57 -2.05
N LEU A 170 -6.04 -9.06 -0.86
CA LEU A 170 -6.96 -9.26 0.26
C LEU A 170 -7.68 -7.98 0.67
N PHE A 171 -6.97 -6.86 0.79
CA PHE A 171 -7.61 -5.58 1.12
C PHE A 171 -8.64 -5.14 0.06
N SER A 172 -8.34 -5.35 -1.22
CA SER A 172 -9.28 -5.02 -2.30
C SER A 172 -10.56 -5.88 -2.24
N ILE A 173 -10.41 -7.15 -1.86
CA ILE A 173 -11.53 -8.07 -1.64
C ILE A 173 -12.33 -7.62 -0.42
N TYR A 174 -11.66 -7.43 0.72
CA TYR A 174 -12.27 -6.94 1.97
C TYR A 174 -13.08 -5.67 1.76
N ARG A 175 -12.49 -4.66 1.12
CA ARG A 175 -13.15 -3.40 0.82
C ARG A 175 -14.39 -3.57 -0.06
N LYS A 176 -14.34 -4.49 -1.04
CA LYS A 176 -15.47 -4.79 -1.91
C LYS A 176 -16.58 -5.51 -1.15
N MET A 177 -16.24 -6.50 -0.31
CA MET A 177 -17.18 -7.18 0.57
C MET A 177 -17.88 -6.20 1.51
N ALA A 178 -17.12 -5.37 2.22
CA ALA A 178 -17.66 -4.38 3.15
C ALA A 178 -18.55 -3.34 2.45
N LYS A 179 -18.12 -2.80 1.29
CA LYS A 179 -18.89 -1.78 0.56
C LYS A 179 -20.16 -2.31 -0.07
N GLN A 180 -20.18 -3.57 -0.52
CA GLN A 180 -21.30 -4.19 -1.23
C GLN A 180 -22.11 -5.13 -0.35
N HIS A 181 -21.74 -5.30 0.93
CA HIS A 181 -22.36 -6.27 1.86
C HIS A 181 -22.42 -7.68 1.28
N LYS A 182 -21.30 -8.15 0.68
CA LYS A 182 -21.17 -9.45 0.03
C LYS A 182 -20.19 -10.35 0.78
N THR A 183 -20.40 -11.65 0.65
CA THR A 183 -19.46 -12.69 1.08
C THR A 183 -18.43 -12.98 -0.01
N LEU A 184 -17.36 -13.71 0.31
CA LEU A 184 -16.28 -14.00 -0.63
C LEU A 184 -16.76 -14.75 -1.87
N ASP A 185 -17.66 -15.70 -1.71
CA ASP A 185 -18.27 -16.51 -2.79
C ASP A 185 -19.11 -15.67 -3.77
N GLN A 186 -19.55 -14.48 -3.36
CA GLN A 186 -20.28 -13.52 -4.18
C GLN A 186 -19.35 -12.52 -4.91
N ILE A 187 -18.02 -12.66 -4.77
CA ILE A 187 -17.03 -11.84 -5.46
C ILE A 187 -16.45 -12.64 -6.62
N TYR A 188 -16.93 -12.41 -7.83
CA TYR A 188 -16.56 -13.19 -9.02
C TYR A 188 -15.27 -12.76 -9.69
N ASP A 189 -14.74 -11.57 -9.40
CA ASP A 189 -13.54 -10.97 -10.00
C ASP A 189 -12.29 -11.11 -9.12
N LEU A 190 -12.15 -12.26 -8.45
CA LEU A 190 -10.98 -12.57 -7.62
C LEU A 190 -9.72 -12.81 -8.45
N PHE A 191 -9.92 -13.34 -9.65
CA PHE A 191 -8.88 -13.68 -10.61
C PHE A 191 -9.24 -13.06 -11.97
N ALA A 192 -8.25 -12.58 -12.67
CA ALA A 192 -8.44 -11.99 -13.99
C ALA A 192 -7.25 -12.29 -14.90
N ILE A 193 -7.50 -12.32 -16.20
CA ILE A 193 -6.46 -12.41 -17.23
C ILE A 193 -6.41 -11.07 -17.96
N ARG A 194 -5.21 -10.57 -18.16
CA ARG A 194 -4.94 -9.37 -18.95
C ARG A 194 -4.20 -9.77 -20.22
N ILE A 195 -4.67 -9.28 -21.35
CA ILE A 195 -4.04 -9.44 -22.64
C ILE A 195 -3.62 -8.04 -23.10
N ILE A 196 -2.33 -7.84 -23.46
CA ILE A 196 -1.73 -6.56 -23.84
C ILE A 196 -1.07 -6.71 -25.21
#